data_5143e5f3868bffb2d8788e2878c4dd51
#
_entry.id   5143e5f3868bffb2d8788e2878c4dd51
#
_cell.length_a   1.000
_cell.length_b   1.000
_cell.length_c   1.000
_cell.angle_alpha   90.00
_cell.angle_beta   90.00
_cell.angle_gamma   90.00
#
_symmetry.space_group_name_H-M   'P 1'
#
loop_
_entity.id
_entity.type
_entity.pdbx_description
1 polymer ?
#
loop_
_entity_poly.entity_id
_entity_poly.type
_entity_poly.pdbx_seq_one_letter_code
_entity_poly.pdbx_strand_id
1 'polypeptide(L)'
;SRSIDLLKHRYLKNIKENPELFIGIELEYPVTNLGGDATDVEVIKNLFRYLVSALNLAVEKVDDFGNPIQLVDPVSQDAILFEVSYTTIEFAFGKAETIQEVENRFKNYMDVIQKKLAESNHAIVGCGIHPNWDKNENSPVAYPRYQMLMDYLNLSRNVTESDLHHFPEYGAFICGSQVQLDVSKSNYLRVINAFTQTEAAKAYLFANSEFSGENWDTKIARDIFWEESMHGIYPENVGVNARLFKDEDDFFDYLDHSAIFTAERDGETYYFYPIQARDYLATPEIQAFDLNGDVVPIYPQEKDFETHRSYQYQDLTTRGTVEFRSVCTQPLDRTFASAAFHLGLLVNLDKLEAYLETATFFKEFGRDYRFLRRQFSKKNLTDREKTAIIEFSKDLLLLAEEGLEMRNKQEMTYL
;
A
#
# COMPACT_ATOMS: atom_id res chain seq x y z
N SER A 1 -7.87 20.17 -20.14
CA SER A 1 -8.91 19.96 -19.14
C SER A 1 -8.47 20.49 -17.79
N ARG A 2 -9.38 21.10 -17.06
CA ARG A 2 -9.05 21.67 -15.74
C ARG A 2 -8.67 20.58 -14.72
N SER A 3 -9.36 19.45 -14.75
CA SER A 3 -9.05 18.32 -13.85
C SER A 3 -7.63 17.80 -14.07
N ILE A 4 -7.21 17.63 -15.30
CA ILE A 4 -5.85 17.19 -15.64
C ILE A 4 -4.82 18.21 -15.16
N ASP A 5 -5.06 19.52 -15.32
CA ASP A 5 -4.16 20.55 -14.83
C ASP A 5 -3.99 20.49 -13.30
N LEU A 6 -5.09 20.27 -12.58
CA LEU A 6 -5.06 20.12 -11.13
C LEU A 6 -4.31 18.86 -10.70
N LEU A 7 -4.49 17.74 -11.39
CA LEU A 7 -3.77 16.50 -11.12
C LEU A 7 -2.27 16.66 -11.39
N LYS A 8 -1.90 17.25 -12.51
CA LYS A 8 -0.49 17.53 -12.84
C LYS A 8 0.16 18.41 -11.77
N HIS A 9 -0.51 19.48 -11.36
CA HIS A 9 -0.01 20.35 -10.31
C HIS A 9 0.24 19.54 -9.01
N ARG A 10 -0.74 18.75 -8.60
CA ARG A 10 -0.65 17.94 -7.37
C ARG A 10 0.55 16.98 -7.39
N TYR A 11 0.71 16.25 -8.47
CA TYR A 11 1.67 15.14 -8.51
C TYR A 11 3.04 15.50 -9.07
N LEU A 12 3.17 16.59 -9.82
CA LEU A 12 4.44 16.95 -10.43
C LEU A 12 5.17 18.10 -9.74
N LYS A 13 4.51 18.86 -8.88
CA LYS A 13 5.11 20.06 -8.26
C LYS A 13 6.38 19.77 -7.47
N ASN A 14 6.52 18.60 -6.88
CA ASN A 14 7.66 18.23 -6.03
C ASN A 14 8.64 17.27 -6.70
N ILE A 15 8.39 16.89 -7.94
CA ILE A 15 9.28 16.00 -8.65
C ILE A 15 10.53 16.76 -9.11
N LYS A 16 11.70 16.19 -8.88
CA LYS A 16 12.99 16.82 -9.16
C LYS A 16 13.60 16.30 -10.46
N GLU A 17 14.50 17.07 -11.04
CA GLU A 17 15.23 16.63 -12.24
C GLU A 17 16.33 15.62 -11.90
N ASN A 18 17.06 15.84 -10.81
CA ASN A 18 18.16 14.99 -10.38
C ASN A 18 18.06 14.73 -8.87
N PRO A 19 17.09 13.93 -8.42
CA PRO A 19 16.94 13.66 -6.99
C PRO A 19 18.04 12.74 -6.47
N GLU A 20 18.38 12.91 -5.19
CA GLU A 20 19.10 11.86 -4.47
C GLU A 20 18.16 10.68 -4.26
N LEU A 21 18.70 9.47 -4.35
CA LEU A 21 17.91 8.25 -4.15
C LEU A 21 17.86 7.90 -2.68
N PHE A 22 16.70 8.16 -2.06
CA PHE A 22 16.38 7.70 -0.72
C PHE A 22 15.39 6.55 -0.76
N ILE A 23 15.34 5.79 0.31
CA ILE A 23 14.45 4.65 0.46
C ILE A 23 13.44 4.98 1.55
N GLY A 24 12.16 4.95 1.22
CA GLY A 24 11.05 5.05 2.17
C GLY A 24 10.42 3.67 2.35
N ILE A 25 10.28 3.21 3.58
CA ILE A 25 9.70 1.89 3.87
C ILE A 25 8.55 2.06 4.85
N GLU A 26 7.43 1.41 4.53
CA GLU A 26 6.28 1.29 5.42
C GLU A 26 5.94 -0.20 5.59
N LEU A 27 5.90 -0.66 6.83
CA LEU A 27 5.64 -2.06 7.17
C LEU A 27 4.43 -2.14 8.09
N GLU A 28 3.42 -2.91 7.70
CA GLU A 28 2.23 -3.14 8.51
C GLU A 28 2.23 -4.58 9.01
N TYR A 29 1.82 -4.79 10.26
CA TYR A 29 1.80 -6.12 10.87
C TYR A 29 0.55 -6.32 11.70
N PRO A 30 -0.05 -7.53 11.64
CA PRO A 30 -1.06 -7.92 12.61
C PRO A 30 -0.42 -8.23 13.96
N VAL A 31 -1.10 -7.87 15.03
CA VAL A 31 -0.74 -8.27 16.39
C VAL A 31 -1.71 -9.36 16.82
N THR A 32 -1.19 -10.55 17.11
CA THR A 32 -2.01 -11.72 17.39
C THR A 32 -2.04 -12.08 18.86
N ASN A 33 -3.16 -12.66 19.29
CA ASN A 33 -3.27 -13.38 20.54
C ASN A 33 -2.79 -14.81 20.32
N LEU A 34 -1.69 -15.20 20.96
CA LEU A 34 -1.09 -16.51 20.75
C LEU A 34 -1.96 -17.67 21.28
N GLY A 35 -2.96 -17.36 22.11
CA GLY A 35 -3.96 -18.33 22.54
C GLY A 35 -5.04 -18.62 21.48
N GLY A 36 -5.00 -17.93 20.34
CA GLY A 36 -5.96 -18.16 19.24
C GLY A 36 -7.28 -17.42 19.38
N ASP A 37 -7.46 -16.62 20.42
CA ASP A 37 -8.65 -15.77 20.61
C ASP A 37 -8.49 -14.42 19.90
N ALA A 38 -9.49 -13.56 20.04
CA ALA A 38 -9.40 -12.18 19.57
C ALA A 38 -8.17 -11.47 20.18
N THR A 39 -7.54 -10.59 19.42
CA THR A 39 -6.49 -9.73 19.93
C THR A 39 -7.06 -8.85 21.02
N ASP A 40 -6.40 -8.78 22.16
CA ASP A 40 -6.80 -7.92 23.27
C ASP A 40 -6.36 -6.48 22.99
N VAL A 41 -7.33 -5.66 22.62
CA VAL A 41 -7.10 -4.25 22.24
C VAL A 41 -6.46 -3.45 23.39
N GLU A 42 -6.79 -3.76 24.65
CA GLU A 42 -6.19 -3.08 25.80
C GLU A 42 -4.69 -3.38 25.91
N VAL A 43 -4.27 -4.59 25.56
CA VAL A 43 -2.84 -4.94 25.50
C VAL A 43 -2.10 -4.02 24.52
N ILE A 44 -2.72 -3.77 23.37
CA ILE A 44 -2.09 -2.95 22.32
C ILE A 44 -2.09 -1.47 22.70
N LYS A 45 -3.17 -0.97 23.29
CA LYS A 45 -3.21 0.40 23.79
C LYS A 45 -2.16 0.63 24.89
N ASN A 46 -2.00 -0.33 25.78
CA ASN A 46 -0.97 -0.29 26.82
C ASN A 46 0.43 -0.35 26.24
N LEU A 47 0.63 -1.13 25.17
CA LEU A 47 1.90 -1.17 24.46
C LEU A 47 2.30 0.24 23.98
N PHE A 48 1.40 0.97 23.35
CA PHE A 48 1.72 2.31 22.84
C PHE A 48 2.07 3.27 23.96
N ARG A 49 1.37 3.22 25.09
CA ARG A 49 1.73 4.04 26.27
C ARG A 49 3.13 3.70 26.78
N TYR A 50 3.45 2.41 26.82
CA TYR A 50 4.77 1.92 27.25
C TYR A 50 5.89 2.39 26.31
N LEU A 51 5.66 2.38 25.00
CA LEU A 51 6.68 2.73 24.01
C LEU A 51 7.10 4.20 24.09
N VAL A 52 6.26 5.09 24.58
CA VAL A 52 6.60 6.50 24.75
C VAL A 52 7.88 6.67 25.59
N SER A 53 7.97 5.98 26.72
CA SER A 53 9.16 6.04 27.58
C SER A 53 10.22 5.02 27.18
N ALA A 54 9.81 3.81 26.80
CA ALA A 54 10.76 2.74 26.49
C ALA A 54 11.63 3.03 25.26
N LEU A 55 11.07 3.77 24.27
CA LEU A 55 11.78 4.10 23.04
C LEU A 55 11.99 5.62 22.86
N ASN A 56 11.68 6.42 23.89
CA ASN A 56 11.80 7.88 23.82
C ASN A 56 11.08 8.50 22.61
N LEU A 57 9.82 8.08 22.41
CA LEU A 57 8.99 8.55 21.31
C LEU A 57 8.07 9.68 21.77
N ALA A 58 7.78 10.61 20.85
CA ALA A 58 6.79 11.66 21.08
C ALA A 58 5.41 11.20 20.60
N VAL A 59 4.36 11.59 21.33
CA VAL A 59 2.98 11.34 20.92
C VAL A 59 2.59 12.39 19.87
N GLU A 60 2.31 11.95 18.65
CA GLU A 60 1.90 12.85 17.57
C GLU A 60 0.38 12.93 17.43
N LYS A 61 -0.32 11.82 17.68
CA LYS A 61 -1.78 11.75 17.62
C LYS A 61 -2.32 10.91 18.75
N VAL A 62 -3.51 11.31 19.23
CA VAL A 62 -4.31 10.53 20.19
C VAL A 62 -5.68 10.23 19.59
N ASP A 63 -6.31 9.16 20.06
CA ASP A 63 -7.69 8.86 19.70
C ASP A 63 -8.68 9.74 20.50
N ASP A 64 -9.99 9.56 20.26
CA ASP A 64 -11.03 10.35 20.91
C ASP A 64 -11.08 10.14 22.43
N PHE A 65 -10.39 9.13 22.96
CA PHE A 65 -10.32 8.80 24.40
C PHE A 65 -8.98 9.16 25.02
N GLY A 66 -8.08 9.81 24.27
CA GLY A 66 -6.76 10.21 24.76
C GLY A 66 -5.67 9.12 24.67
N ASN A 67 -5.95 7.98 24.04
CA ASN A 67 -4.93 6.96 23.87
C ASN A 67 -3.96 7.35 22.74
N PRO A 68 -2.63 7.22 22.94
CA PRO A 68 -1.69 7.44 21.86
C PRO A 68 -1.94 6.48 20.70
N ILE A 69 -2.03 7.01 19.48
CA ILE A 69 -2.26 6.21 18.25
C ILE A 69 -1.20 6.44 17.20
N GLN A 70 -0.36 7.45 17.34
CA GLN A 70 0.80 7.67 16.48
C GLN A 70 1.94 8.24 17.29
N LEU A 71 3.06 7.53 17.26
CA LEU A 71 4.28 7.87 17.97
C LEU A 71 5.36 8.17 16.95
N VAL A 72 6.21 9.15 17.23
CA VAL A 72 7.29 9.58 16.32
C VAL A 72 8.60 9.66 17.06
N ASP A 73 9.66 9.14 16.44
CA ASP A 73 11.03 9.38 16.88
C ASP A 73 11.46 10.75 16.34
N PRO A 74 11.74 11.74 17.22
CA PRO A 74 12.06 13.09 16.74
C PRO A 74 13.40 13.17 16.00
N VAL A 75 14.26 12.18 16.13
CA VAL A 75 15.58 12.15 15.46
C VAL A 75 15.48 11.50 14.08
N SER A 76 15.00 10.26 14.01
CA SER A 76 14.91 9.51 12.76
C SER A 76 13.69 9.88 11.91
N GLN A 77 12.67 10.46 12.54
CA GLN A 77 11.35 10.71 11.95
C GLN A 77 10.58 9.42 11.65
N ASP A 78 10.99 8.30 12.25
CA ASP A 78 10.21 7.07 12.19
C ASP A 78 8.90 7.24 12.97
N ALA A 79 7.82 6.68 12.45
CA ALA A 79 6.53 6.65 13.13
C ALA A 79 6.11 5.21 13.40
N ILE A 80 5.52 4.99 14.58
CA ILE A 80 4.83 3.75 14.94
C ILE A 80 3.38 4.14 15.19
N LEU A 81 2.46 3.53 14.45
CA LEU A 81 1.07 3.96 14.46
C LEU A 81 0.12 2.77 14.27
N PHE A 82 -1.14 2.98 14.60
CA PHE A 82 -2.20 2.06 14.19
C PHE A 82 -2.59 2.36 12.74
N GLU A 83 -2.82 1.32 11.97
CA GLU A 83 -3.31 1.45 10.61
C GLU A 83 -4.73 0.88 10.53
N VAL A 84 -5.70 1.79 10.52
CA VAL A 84 -7.15 1.60 10.56
C VAL A 84 -7.66 1.01 11.89
N SER A 85 -7.15 -0.13 12.36
CA SER A 85 -7.62 -0.77 13.60
C SER A 85 -6.52 -0.85 14.65
N TYR A 86 -6.92 -1.08 15.92
CA TYR A 86 -5.96 -1.28 17.02
C TYR A 86 -5.21 -2.62 16.94
N THR A 87 -5.59 -3.50 16.03
CA THR A 87 -5.00 -4.84 15.92
C THR A 87 -3.92 -4.94 14.86
N THR A 88 -3.66 -3.85 14.13
CA THR A 88 -2.60 -3.76 13.12
C THR A 88 -1.70 -2.57 13.41
N ILE A 89 -0.39 -2.81 13.43
CA ILE A 89 0.61 -1.78 13.70
C ILE A 89 1.41 -1.50 12.45
N GLU A 90 1.61 -0.22 12.15
CA GLU A 90 2.46 0.23 11.05
C GLU A 90 3.75 0.85 11.57
N PHE A 91 4.85 0.54 10.86
CA PHE A 91 6.11 1.25 10.99
C PHE A 91 6.31 2.07 9.71
N ALA A 92 6.26 3.39 9.81
CA ALA A 92 6.56 4.30 8.72
C ALA A 92 7.94 4.90 8.98
N PHE A 93 8.95 4.40 8.31
CA PHE A 93 10.33 4.81 8.57
C PHE A 93 10.65 6.14 7.89
N GLY A 94 11.45 6.96 8.57
CA GLY A 94 12.07 8.11 7.95
C GLY A 94 12.94 7.67 6.78
N LYS A 95 13.05 8.50 5.74
CA LYS A 95 13.83 8.17 4.55
C LYS A 95 15.27 7.83 4.91
N ALA A 96 15.82 6.81 4.25
CA ALA A 96 17.14 6.28 4.52
C ALA A 96 17.97 6.18 3.22
N GLU A 97 19.29 6.16 3.38
CA GLU A 97 20.20 5.94 2.25
C GLU A 97 20.42 4.46 1.97
N THR A 98 20.32 3.62 3.00
CA THR A 98 20.54 2.17 2.88
C THR A 98 19.45 1.38 3.61
N ILE A 99 19.24 0.15 3.17
CA ILE A 99 18.31 -0.79 3.81
C ILE A 99 18.78 -1.11 5.24
N GLN A 100 20.10 -1.23 5.46
CA GLN A 100 20.66 -1.55 6.77
C GLN A 100 20.29 -0.52 7.83
N GLU A 101 20.23 0.76 7.47
CA GLU A 101 19.80 1.80 8.40
C GLU A 101 18.39 1.54 8.93
N VAL A 102 17.48 1.17 8.04
CA VAL A 102 16.09 0.86 8.41
C VAL A 102 16.04 -0.44 9.22
N GLU A 103 16.76 -1.47 8.80
CA GLU A 103 16.79 -2.75 9.49
C GLU A 103 17.26 -2.58 10.94
N ASN A 104 18.31 -1.79 11.17
CA ASN A 104 18.84 -1.58 12.51
C ASN A 104 17.80 -0.94 13.43
N ARG A 105 17.08 0.06 12.95
CA ARG A 105 16.01 0.69 13.72
C ARG A 105 14.83 -0.25 13.94
N PHE A 106 14.43 -0.98 12.90
CA PHE A 106 13.36 -1.96 12.99
C PHE A 106 13.62 -3.04 14.03
N LYS A 107 14.83 -3.61 14.04
CA LYS A 107 15.22 -4.63 15.02
C LYS A 107 15.11 -4.11 16.44
N ASN A 108 15.56 -2.88 16.69
CA ASN A 108 15.46 -2.26 18.00
C ASN A 108 14.01 -2.09 18.44
N TYR A 109 13.14 -1.59 17.56
CA TYR A 109 11.72 -1.44 17.86
C TYR A 109 11.07 -2.80 18.14
N MET A 110 11.34 -3.79 17.28
CA MET A 110 10.76 -5.12 17.41
C MET A 110 11.18 -5.83 18.70
N ASP A 111 12.44 -5.69 19.13
CA ASP A 111 12.90 -6.30 20.37
C ASP A 111 12.10 -5.79 21.57
N VAL A 112 11.88 -4.48 21.64
CA VAL A 112 11.11 -3.87 22.73
C VAL A 112 9.63 -4.26 22.65
N ILE A 113 9.05 -4.18 21.46
CA ILE A 113 7.63 -4.46 21.25
C ILE A 113 7.30 -5.93 21.52
N GLN A 114 8.06 -6.85 20.95
CA GLN A 114 7.80 -8.29 21.12
C GLN A 114 7.96 -8.75 22.58
N LYS A 115 8.94 -8.20 23.30
CA LYS A 115 9.09 -8.48 24.72
C LYS A 115 7.87 -8.02 25.51
N LYS A 116 7.39 -6.82 25.25
CA LYS A 116 6.21 -6.28 25.95
C LYS A 116 4.96 -7.09 25.65
N LEU A 117 4.75 -7.42 24.39
CA LEU A 117 3.60 -8.22 23.96
C LEU A 117 3.63 -9.64 24.53
N ALA A 118 4.80 -10.24 24.67
CA ALA A 118 4.97 -11.58 25.24
C ALA A 118 4.46 -11.68 26.68
N GLU A 119 4.52 -10.61 27.45
CA GLU A 119 3.98 -10.55 28.82
C GLU A 119 2.48 -10.86 28.87
N SER A 120 1.77 -10.59 27.78
CA SER A 120 0.32 -10.80 27.65
C SER A 120 -0.03 -11.88 26.62
N ASN A 121 0.93 -12.74 26.28
CA ASN A 121 0.75 -13.82 25.30
C ASN A 121 0.29 -13.32 23.92
N HIS A 122 0.86 -12.20 23.49
CA HIS A 122 0.64 -11.61 22.17
C HIS A 122 1.97 -11.49 21.42
N ALA A 123 1.89 -11.40 20.10
CA ALA A 123 3.05 -11.18 19.24
C ALA A 123 2.68 -10.53 17.92
N ILE A 124 3.60 -9.75 17.37
CA ILE A 124 3.57 -9.33 15.96
C ILE A 124 3.95 -10.55 15.11
N VAL A 125 3.21 -10.78 14.04
CA VAL A 125 3.49 -11.86 13.08
C VAL A 125 3.61 -11.30 11.68
N GLY A 126 4.41 -11.97 10.85
CA GLY A 126 4.68 -11.54 9.47
C GLY A 126 3.71 -12.19 8.46
N CYS A 127 2.50 -11.67 8.36
CA CYS A 127 1.53 -12.12 7.36
C CYS A 127 0.62 -10.99 6.92
N GLY A 128 0.02 -11.14 5.74
CA GLY A 128 -0.77 -10.10 5.09
C GLY A 128 -2.25 -10.07 5.48
N ILE A 129 -2.72 -11.09 6.19
CA ILE A 129 -4.07 -11.16 6.75
C ILE A 129 -3.94 -11.45 8.24
N HIS A 130 -4.68 -10.73 9.08
CA HIS A 130 -4.64 -10.95 10.52
C HIS A 130 -5.13 -12.38 10.83
N PRO A 131 -4.34 -13.21 11.54
CA PRO A 131 -4.73 -14.60 11.83
C PRO A 131 -6.02 -14.72 12.64
N ASN A 132 -6.37 -13.73 13.45
CA ASN A 132 -7.58 -13.72 14.27
C ASN A 132 -8.67 -12.80 13.68
N TRP A 133 -8.63 -12.53 12.38
CA TRP A 133 -9.57 -11.60 11.74
C TRP A 133 -11.03 -11.94 12.02
N ASP A 134 -11.38 -13.20 12.08
CA ASP A 134 -12.75 -13.69 12.30
C ASP A 134 -13.21 -13.58 13.75
N LYS A 135 -12.30 -13.40 14.70
CA LYS A 135 -12.58 -13.22 16.12
C LYS A 135 -12.50 -11.77 16.57
N ASN A 136 -11.77 -10.93 15.84
CA ASN A 136 -11.65 -9.51 16.13
C ASN A 136 -12.92 -8.76 15.72
N GLU A 137 -13.21 -7.64 16.40
CA GLU A 137 -14.34 -6.78 16.03
C GLU A 137 -14.17 -6.11 14.68
N ASN A 138 -12.93 -5.90 14.23
CA ASN A 138 -12.58 -5.22 13.00
C ASN A 138 -13.16 -3.80 12.91
N SER A 139 -13.16 -3.11 14.05
CA SER A 139 -13.61 -1.73 14.18
C SER A 139 -12.45 -0.77 13.90
N PRO A 140 -12.74 0.43 13.38
CA PRO A 140 -11.68 1.43 13.18
C PRO A 140 -11.19 1.99 14.51
N VAL A 141 -9.96 2.48 14.51
CA VAL A 141 -9.45 3.31 15.60
C VAL A 141 -10.41 4.49 15.79
N ALA A 142 -10.68 4.88 17.04
CA ALA A 142 -11.58 5.98 17.37
C ALA A 142 -10.94 7.34 17.02
N TYR A 143 -10.83 7.60 15.73
CA TYR A 143 -10.24 8.80 15.16
C TYR A 143 -10.95 9.13 13.84
N PRO A 144 -11.32 10.40 13.58
CA PRO A 144 -12.19 10.75 12.46
C PRO A 144 -11.79 10.18 11.10
N ARG A 145 -10.51 10.22 10.76
CA ARG A 145 -10.02 9.70 9.47
C ARG A 145 -10.28 8.21 9.30
N TYR A 146 -10.03 7.40 10.32
CA TYR A 146 -10.22 5.95 10.25
C TYR A 146 -11.69 5.58 10.28
N GLN A 147 -12.51 6.31 11.05
CA GLN A 147 -13.95 6.15 11.02
C GLN A 147 -14.49 6.44 9.61
N MET A 148 -14.07 7.53 9.01
CA MET A 148 -14.49 7.91 7.66
C MET A 148 -14.11 6.84 6.63
N LEU A 149 -12.88 6.33 6.68
CA LEU A 149 -12.44 5.27 5.77
C LEU A 149 -13.29 4.02 5.90
N MET A 150 -13.59 3.59 7.12
CA MET A 150 -14.43 2.42 7.36
C MET A 150 -15.85 2.65 6.86
N ASP A 151 -16.43 3.82 7.14
CA ASP A 151 -17.76 4.18 6.68
C ASP A 151 -17.84 4.23 5.14
N TYR A 152 -16.80 4.78 4.51
CA TYR A 152 -16.70 4.78 3.05
C TYR A 152 -16.69 3.36 2.49
N LEU A 153 -15.86 2.49 3.03
CA LEU A 153 -15.77 1.10 2.57
C LEU A 153 -17.10 0.37 2.75
N ASN A 154 -17.84 0.67 3.82
CA ASN A 154 -19.15 0.08 4.08
C ASN A 154 -20.23 0.51 3.08
N LEU A 155 -20.03 1.56 2.30
CA LEU A 155 -20.93 1.93 1.22
C LEU A 155 -21.09 0.79 0.20
N SER A 156 -20.12 -0.12 0.14
CA SER A 156 -20.18 -1.29 -0.74
C SER A 156 -21.43 -2.15 -0.54
N ARG A 157 -22.01 -2.14 0.66
CA ARG A 157 -23.22 -2.89 0.98
C ARG A 157 -24.44 -2.42 0.19
N ASN A 158 -24.40 -1.19 -0.31
CA ASN A 158 -25.48 -0.57 -1.08
C ASN A 158 -25.20 -0.54 -2.59
N VAL A 159 -24.05 -1.05 -3.04
CA VAL A 159 -23.67 -1.09 -4.44
C VAL A 159 -24.14 -2.41 -5.05
N THR A 160 -24.95 -2.32 -6.11
CA THR A 160 -25.53 -3.48 -6.81
C THR A 160 -25.04 -3.64 -8.24
N GLU A 161 -24.47 -2.59 -8.84
CA GLU A 161 -23.99 -2.59 -10.23
C GLU A 161 -22.62 -3.24 -10.40
N SER A 162 -21.88 -3.45 -9.31
CA SER A 162 -20.56 -4.06 -9.33
C SER A 162 -20.55 -5.26 -8.40
N ASP A 163 -19.76 -6.28 -8.77
CA ASP A 163 -19.59 -7.48 -7.96
C ASP A 163 -18.47 -7.26 -6.94
N LEU A 164 -18.83 -6.69 -5.80
CA LEU A 164 -17.89 -6.40 -4.72
C LEU A 164 -17.88 -7.52 -3.68
N HIS A 165 -16.73 -7.73 -3.02
CA HIS A 165 -16.65 -8.72 -1.95
C HIS A 165 -17.48 -8.29 -0.73
N HIS A 166 -17.74 -9.24 0.19
CA HIS A 166 -18.63 -9.06 1.34
C HIS A 166 -17.91 -8.71 2.65
N PHE A 167 -16.70 -8.16 2.58
CA PHE A 167 -15.87 -7.85 3.76
C PHE A 167 -15.41 -6.38 3.76
N PRO A 168 -16.36 -5.43 3.84
CA PRO A 168 -16.00 -4.00 3.77
C PRO A 168 -15.10 -3.55 4.91
N GLU A 169 -15.04 -4.30 6.01
CA GLU A 169 -14.16 -4.04 7.15
C GLU A 169 -12.70 -4.49 6.92
N TYR A 170 -12.35 -4.92 5.72
CA TYR A 170 -11.04 -5.51 5.40
C TYR A 170 -9.86 -4.61 5.77
N GLY A 171 -10.05 -3.30 5.76
CA GLY A 171 -9.00 -2.35 6.15
C GLY A 171 -8.50 -2.57 7.58
N ALA A 172 -9.32 -3.20 8.44
CA ALA A 172 -8.95 -3.51 9.81
C ALA A 172 -8.01 -4.74 9.95
N PHE A 173 -7.88 -5.57 8.92
CA PHE A 173 -7.16 -6.83 9.06
C PHE A 173 -6.20 -7.19 7.92
N ILE A 174 -6.05 -6.37 6.89
CA ILE A 174 -5.04 -6.60 5.85
C ILE A 174 -3.77 -5.80 6.15
N CYS A 175 -2.62 -6.37 5.79
CA CYS A 175 -1.31 -5.77 6.01
C CYS A 175 -0.44 -5.88 4.77
N GLY A 176 0.33 -4.84 4.50
CA GLY A 176 1.23 -4.76 3.37
C GLY A 176 2.61 -4.24 3.73
N SER A 177 3.52 -4.40 2.79
CA SER A 177 4.88 -3.88 2.85
C SER A 177 5.07 -2.95 1.66
N GLN A 178 5.28 -1.68 1.93
CA GLN A 178 5.38 -0.66 0.88
C GLN A 178 6.78 -0.05 0.85
N VAL A 179 7.23 0.25 -0.36
CA VAL A 179 8.52 0.88 -0.59
C VAL A 179 8.30 2.12 -1.46
N GLN A 180 8.90 3.23 -1.09
CA GLN A 180 8.94 4.44 -1.91
C GLN A 180 10.36 4.72 -2.33
N LEU A 181 10.54 5.05 -3.61
CA LEU A 181 11.84 5.41 -4.16
C LEU A 181 11.72 6.72 -4.93
N ASP A 182 12.73 7.58 -4.79
CA ASP A 182 12.77 8.84 -5.52
C ASP A 182 12.85 8.58 -7.03
N VAL A 183 12.10 9.36 -7.78
CA VAL A 183 12.10 9.35 -9.23
C VAL A 183 12.30 10.76 -9.75
N SER A 184 12.77 10.87 -11.00
CA SER A 184 13.01 12.15 -11.66
C SER A 184 11.91 12.49 -12.66
N LYS A 185 11.90 13.73 -13.13
CA LYS A 185 11.03 14.14 -14.22
C LYS A 185 11.23 13.29 -15.47
N SER A 186 12.47 12.86 -15.72
CA SER A 186 12.80 12.10 -16.93
C SER A 186 12.52 10.60 -16.80
N ASN A 187 12.43 10.04 -15.57
CA ASN A 187 12.32 8.58 -15.42
C ASN A 187 11.05 8.08 -14.74
N TYR A 188 10.23 8.96 -14.11
CA TYR A 188 9.10 8.47 -13.30
C TYR A 188 8.15 7.57 -14.11
N LEU A 189 7.88 7.96 -15.35
CA LEU A 189 6.97 7.19 -16.21
C LEU A 189 7.59 5.87 -16.65
N ARG A 190 8.89 5.87 -16.93
CA ARG A 190 9.65 4.65 -17.24
C ARG A 190 9.61 3.68 -16.06
N VAL A 191 9.76 4.19 -14.84
CA VAL A 191 9.68 3.38 -13.61
C VAL A 191 8.29 2.78 -13.46
N ILE A 192 7.23 3.57 -13.60
CA ILE A 192 5.86 3.07 -13.51
C ILE A 192 5.63 1.96 -14.55
N ASN A 193 6.00 2.20 -15.80
CA ASN A 193 5.82 1.24 -16.89
C ASN A 193 6.63 -0.05 -16.68
N ALA A 194 7.88 0.08 -16.26
CA ALA A 194 8.74 -1.09 -16.06
C ALA A 194 8.20 -1.97 -14.93
N PHE A 195 7.87 -1.38 -13.78
CA PHE A 195 7.40 -2.16 -12.63
C PHE A 195 5.99 -2.73 -12.83
N THR A 196 5.15 -2.10 -13.62
CA THR A 196 3.86 -2.69 -14.03
C THR A 196 4.07 -4.05 -14.68
N GLN A 197 5.12 -4.19 -15.47
CA GLN A 197 5.44 -5.44 -16.16
C GLN A 197 6.01 -6.51 -15.22
N THR A 198 6.42 -6.17 -14.01
CA THR A 198 6.96 -7.13 -13.04
C THR A 198 5.91 -7.70 -12.10
N GLU A 199 4.66 -7.28 -12.19
CA GLU A 199 3.65 -7.61 -11.17
C GLU A 199 3.34 -9.10 -11.04
N ALA A 200 3.39 -9.88 -12.13
CA ALA A 200 3.21 -11.33 -12.04
C ALA A 200 4.33 -11.99 -11.21
N ALA A 201 5.57 -11.54 -11.41
CA ALA A 201 6.71 -12.05 -10.63
C ALA A 201 6.62 -11.60 -9.16
N LYS A 202 6.21 -10.37 -8.90
CA LYS A 202 5.99 -9.88 -7.53
C LYS A 202 4.90 -10.69 -6.84
N ALA A 203 3.83 -11.04 -7.56
CA ALA A 203 2.78 -11.91 -7.04
C ALA A 203 3.32 -13.27 -6.61
N TYR A 204 4.18 -13.86 -7.43
CA TYR A 204 4.80 -15.15 -7.12
C TYR A 204 5.79 -15.07 -5.95
N LEU A 205 6.66 -14.07 -5.96
CA LEU A 205 7.74 -13.94 -4.97
C LEU A 205 7.25 -13.52 -3.58
N PHE A 206 6.24 -12.68 -3.52
CA PHE A 206 5.85 -12.00 -2.27
C PHE A 206 4.44 -12.32 -1.79
N ALA A 207 3.81 -13.35 -2.32
CA ALA A 207 2.48 -13.77 -1.87
C ALA A 207 2.51 -14.22 -0.41
N ASN A 208 1.63 -13.65 0.42
CA ASN A 208 1.54 -14.00 1.84
C ASN A 208 0.21 -13.56 2.46
N SER A 209 -0.90 -13.65 1.71
CA SER A 209 -2.20 -13.21 2.21
C SER A 209 -3.33 -14.13 1.78
N GLU A 210 -3.21 -15.44 2.10
CA GLU A 210 -4.32 -16.37 1.93
C GLU A 210 -5.43 -16.03 2.93
N PHE A 211 -6.69 -16.12 2.48
CA PHE A 211 -7.84 -15.76 3.28
C PHE A 211 -8.71 -16.97 3.57
N SER A 212 -9.01 -17.20 4.86
CA SER A 212 -9.81 -18.34 5.31
C SER A 212 -11.32 -18.13 5.23
N GLY A 213 -11.75 -16.88 5.01
CA GLY A 213 -13.18 -16.52 5.01
C GLY A 213 -13.91 -16.77 3.71
N GLU A 214 -13.19 -17.06 2.64
CA GLU A 214 -13.73 -17.30 1.31
C GLU A 214 -12.92 -18.37 0.59
N ASN A 215 -13.52 -19.00 -0.40
CA ASN A 215 -12.85 -20.01 -1.21
C ASN A 215 -12.23 -19.38 -2.47
N TRP A 216 -11.42 -18.35 -2.27
CA TRP A 216 -10.72 -17.69 -3.37
C TRP A 216 -9.44 -18.44 -3.75
N ASP A 217 -9.26 -18.70 -5.02
CA ASP A 217 -8.04 -19.32 -5.54
C ASP A 217 -6.95 -18.26 -5.72
N THR A 218 -6.45 -17.76 -4.60
CA THR A 218 -5.34 -16.80 -4.61
C THR A 218 -4.54 -16.88 -3.32
N LYS A 219 -3.23 -16.68 -3.45
CA LYS A 219 -2.31 -16.46 -2.32
C LYS A 219 -2.21 -14.99 -1.93
N ILE A 220 -2.92 -14.10 -2.67
CA ILE A 220 -2.92 -12.67 -2.44
C ILE A 220 -4.36 -12.17 -2.36
N ALA A 221 -5.04 -12.50 -1.27
CA ALA A 221 -6.41 -12.01 -1.04
C ALA A 221 -6.45 -10.47 -0.96
N ARG A 222 -5.35 -9.82 -0.54
CA ARG A 222 -5.26 -8.35 -0.51
C ARG A 222 -5.66 -7.73 -1.85
N ASP A 223 -5.29 -8.33 -2.97
CA ASP A 223 -5.66 -7.81 -4.30
C ASP A 223 -7.18 -7.79 -4.48
N ILE A 224 -7.86 -8.85 -4.09
CA ILE A 224 -9.32 -8.93 -4.18
C ILE A 224 -9.97 -7.91 -3.25
N PHE A 225 -9.47 -7.79 -2.02
CA PHE A 225 -10.00 -6.82 -1.07
C PHE A 225 -9.93 -5.39 -1.62
N TRP A 226 -8.81 -5.00 -2.22
CA TRP A 226 -8.66 -3.68 -2.80
C TRP A 226 -9.46 -3.49 -4.08
N GLU A 227 -9.35 -4.42 -5.02
CA GLU A 227 -9.93 -4.28 -6.35
C GLU A 227 -11.44 -4.45 -6.38
N GLU A 228 -12.00 -5.30 -5.52
CA GLU A 228 -13.44 -5.58 -5.43
C GLU A 228 -14.07 -4.86 -4.23
N SER A 229 -13.61 -3.66 -3.95
CA SER A 229 -14.13 -2.75 -2.91
C SER A 229 -14.55 -1.42 -3.53
N MET A 230 -14.97 -0.48 -2.68
CA MET A 230 -15.27 0.88 -3.10
C MET A 230 -14.10 1.55 -3.82
N HIS A 231 -12.87 1.22 -3.43
CA HIS A 231 -11.68 1.75 -4.12
C HIS A 231 -11.52 1.26 -5.54
N GLY A 232 -12.09 0.11 -5.89
CA GLY A 232 -11.96 -0.54 -7.19
C GLY A 232 -13.15 -0.39 -8.12
N ILE A 233 -14.15 0.42 -7.78
CA ILE A 233 -15.31 0.68 -8.65
C ILE A 233 -14.85 1.21 -10.00
N TYR A 234 -13.88 2.11 -10.00
CA TYR A 234 -13.18 2.53 -11.21
C TYR A 234 -11.81 1.83 -11.25
N PRO A 235 -11.59 0.93 -12.23
CA PRO A 235 -10.36 0.13 -12.26
C PRO A 235 -9.07 0.95 -12.29
N GLU A 236 -9.11 2.16 -12.83
CA GLU A 236 -7.95 3.06 -12.89
C GLU A 236 -7.52 3.56 -11.51
N ASN A 237 -8.38 3.39 -10.50
CA ASN A 237 -8.12 3.88 -9.15
C ASN A 237 -7.27 2.93 -8.30
N VAL A 238 -7.14 1.67 -8.68
CA VAL A 238 -6.50 0.64 -7.85
C VAL A 238 -5.83 -0.44 -8.70
N GLY A 239 -4.78 -1.04 -8.17
CA GLY A 239 -4.18 -2.23 -8.76
C GLY A 239 -3.19 -1.97 -9.87
N VAL A 240 -3.03 -2.95 -10.74
CA VAL A 240 -2.12 -2.89 -11.88
C VAL A 240 -2.70 -2.00 -12.97
N ASN A 241 -1.90 -1.13 -13.53
CA ASN A 241 -2.31 -0.28 -14.65
C ASN A 241 -2.72 -1.13 -15.84
N ALA A 242 -3.82 -0.74 -16.48
CA ALA A 242 -4.40 -1.51 -17.58
C ALA A 242 -3.52 -1.51 -18.84
N ARG A 243 -2.67 -0.50 -18.98
CA ARG A 243 -1.76 -0.38 -20.14
C ARG A 243 -0.47 0.32 -19.72
N LEU A 244 0.55 0.21 -20.55
CA LEU A 244 1.74 1.05 -20.45
C LEU A 244 1.43 2.43 -21.02
N PHE A 245 2.04 3.44 -20.43
CA PHE A 245 1.79 4.83 -20.83
C PHE A 245 2.82 5.29 -21.86
N LYS A 246 2.34 5.96 -22.90
CA LYS A 246 3.20 6.48 -23.99
C LYS A 246 3.98 7.71 -23.56
N ASP A 247 3.32 8.59 -22.80
CA ASP A 247 3.86 9.87 -22.36
C ASP A 247 3.10 10.36 -21.12
N GLU A 248 3.48 11.52 -20.62
CA GLU A 248 2.88 12.17 -19.47
C GLU A 248 1.38 12.44 -19.69
N ASP A 249 1.00 12.89 -20.87
CA ASP A 249 -0.41 13.18 -21.15
C ASP A 249 -1.26 11.92 -21.11
N ASP A 250 -0.74 10.80 -21.61
CA ASP A 250 -1.42 9.50 -21.53
C ASP A 250 -1.59 9.04 -20.08
N PHE A 251 -0.57 9.23 -19.25
CA PHE A 251 -0.63 8.89 -17.82
C PHE A 251 -1.68 9.73 -17.09
N PHE A 252 -1.69 11.04 -17.29
CA PHE A 252 -2.67 11.90 -16.63
C PHE A 252 -4.08 11.75 -17.18
N ASP A 253 -4.24 11.38 -18.44
CA ASP A 253 -5.55 10.99 -18.99
C ASP A 253 -6.07 9.74 -18.26
N TYR A 254 -5.21 8.75 -18.03
CA TYR A 254 -5.56 7.57 -17.24
C TYR A 254 -5.93 7.94 -15.80
N LEU A 255 -5.11 8.78 -15.17
CA LEU A 255 -5.34 9.22 -13.79
C LEU A 255 -6.63 10.05 -13.65
N ASP A 256 -7.04 10.75 -14.71
CA ASP A 256 -8.29 11.50 -14.76
C ASP A 256 -9.53 10.61 -14.65
N HIS A 257 -9.37 9.30 -14.88
CA HIS A 257 -10.41 8.28 -14.69
C HIS A 257 -10.42 7.71 -13.27
N SER A 258 -9.44 8.03 -12.44
CA SER A 258 -9.45 7.66 -11.03
C SER A 258 -10.39 8.58 -10.24
N ALA A 259 -10.65 8.26 -8.99
CA ALA A 259 -11.77 8.86 -8.27
C ALA A 259 -11.37 9.75 -7.10
N ILE A 260 -12.26 10.69 -6.81
CA ILE A 260 -12.30 11.46 -5.57
C ILE A 260 -13.50 10.95 -4.79
N PHE A 261 -13.34 10.69 -3.48
CA PHE A 261 -14.41 10.15 -2.64
C PHE A 261 -14.54 10.89 -1.32
N THR A 262 -13.72 11.88 -1.06
CA THR A 262 -13.72 12.63 0.21
C THR A 262 -13.41 14.10 -0.05
N ALA A 263 -13.95 14.96 0.82
CA ALA A 263 -13.71 16.39 0.79
C ALA A 263 -13.83 16.95 2.21
N GLU A 264 -13.21 18.10 2.42
CA GLU A 264 -13.31 18.82 3.69
C GLU A 264 -14.06 20.14 3.49
N ARG A 265 -14.91 20.49 4.47
CA ARG A 265 -15.66 21.75 4.51
C ARG A 265 -15.67 22.24 5.94
N ASP A 266 -15.12 23.45 6.18
CA ASP A 266 -15.08 24.08 7.49
C ASP A 266 -14.47 23.16 8.58
N GLY A 267 -13.40 22.44 8.22
CA GLY A 267 -12.70 21.54 9.13
C GLY A 267 -13.36 20.18 9.36
N GLU A 268 -14.51 19.94 8.73
CA GLU A 268 -15.20 18.65 8.81
C GLU A 268 -14.94 17.81 7.56
N THR A 269 -14.86 16.48 7.76
CA THR A 269 -14.61 15.52 6.70
C THR A 269 -15.92 14.92 6.22
N TYR A 270 -16.07 14.86 4.90
CA TYR A 270 -17.21 14.22 4.23
C TYR A 270 -16.71 13.14 3.30
N TYR A 271 -17.51 12.11 3.08
CA TYR A 271 -17.23 11.06 2.11
C TYR A 271 -18.46 10.82 1.26
N PHE A 272 -18.26 10.25 0.08
CA PHE A 272 -19.34 10.04 -0.89
C PHE A 272 -18.98 8.91 -1.85
N TYR A 273 -19.96 8.46 -2.62
CA TYR A 273 -19.69 7.51 -3.69
C TYR A 273 -18.65 8.09 -4.64
N PRO A 274 -17.68 7.30 -5.12
CA PRO A 274 -16.54 7.83 -5.87
C PRO A 274 -16.99 8.50 -7.18
N ILE A 275 -16.37 9.63 -7.46
CA ILE A 275 -16.60 10.41 -8.67
C ILE A 275 -15.28 10.52 -9.41
N GLN A 276 -15.25 10.14 -10.68
CA GLN A 276 -14.02 10.26 -11.47
C GLN A 276 -13.54 11.71 -11.53
N ALA A 277 -12.24 11.92 -11.46
CA ALA A 277 -11.66 13.25 -11.47
C ALA A 277 -12.15 14.08 -12.67
N ARG A 278 -12.23 13.46 -13.83
CA ARG A 278 -12.70 14.11 -15.07
C ARG A 278 -14.13 14.64 -15.00
N ASP A 279 -14.97 14.06 -14.16
CA ASP A 279 -16.38 14.44 -14.02
C ASP A 279 -16.63 15.27 -12.77
N TYR A 280 -15.65 15.38 -11.89
CA TYR A 280 -15.83 15.94 -10.55
C TYR A 280 -16.32 17.39 -10.58
N LEU A 281 -15.60 18.28 -11.27
CA LEU A 281 -15.95 19.71 -11.30
C LEU A 281 -17.26 19.99 -12.06
N ALA A 282 -17.69 19.09 -12.93
CA ALA A 282 -18.95 19.20 -13.66
C ALA A 282 -20.15 18.66 -12.89
N THR A 283 -19.92 18.02 -11.74
CA THR A 283 -20.99 17.50 -10.89
C THR A 283 -21.73 18.67 -10.23
N PRO A 284 -23.05 18.81 -10.42
CA PRO A 284 -23.79 19.96 -9.88
C PRO A 284 -23.82 19.99 -8.36
N GLU A 285 -24.05 18.83 -7.73
CA GLU A 285 -24.16 18.67 -6.29
C GLU A 285 -23.73 17.25 -5.92
N ILE A 286 -23.01 17.12 -4.82
CA ILE A 286 -22.58 15.81 -4.30
C ILE A 286 -23.40 15.49 -3.08
N GLN A 287 -24.06 14.32 -3.08
CA GLN A 287 -24.73 13.78 -1.89
C GLN A 287 -23.67 13.13 -1.02
N ALA A 288 -23.12 13.92 -0.11
CA ALA A 288 -22.07 13.47 0.80
C ALA A 288 -22.65 12.97 2.12
N PHE A 289 -21.82 12.24 2.85
CA PHE A 289 -22.14 11.77 4.20
C PHE A 289 -21.16 12.42 5.18
N ASP A 290 -21.68 12.83 6.35
CA ASP A 290 -20.83 13.23 7.48
C ASP A 290 -20.46 11.99 8.32
N LEU A 291 -19.70 12.19 9.39
CA LEU A 291 -19.28 11.09 10.26
C LEU A 291 -20.40 10.50 11.11
N ASN A 292 -21.56 11.16 11.16
CA ASN A 292 -22.76 10.62 11.81
C ASN A 292 -23.63 9.81 10.84
N GLY A 293 -23.23 9.74 9.57
CA GLY A 293 -24.00 9.06 8.53
C GLY A 293 -25.12 9.89 7.92
N ASP A 294 -25.23 11.16 8.30
CA ASP A 294 -26.24 12.06 7.74
C ASP A 294 -25.84 12.53 6.34
N VAL A 295 -26.83 12.63 5.46
CA VAL A 295 -26.60 13.12 4.09
C VAL A 295 -26.50 14.65 4.12
N VAL A 296 -25.41 15.16 3.59
CA VAL A 296 -25.15 16.59 3.49
C VAL A 296 -24.80 16.93 2.03
N PRO A 297 -25.57 17.77 1.35
CA PRO A 297 -25.20 18.19 0.01
C PRO A 297 -23.98 19.11 0.04
N ILE A 298 -23.00 18.82 -0.78
CA ILE A 298 -21.82 19.69 -0.94
C ILE A 298 -21.61 19.96 -2.42
N TYR A 299 -20.87 21.02 -2.72
CA TYR A 299 -20.57 21.41 -4.09
C TYR A 299 -19.11 21.19 -4.41
N PRO A 300 -18.77 20.63 -5.59
CA PRO A 300 -17.39 20.41 -5.97
C PRO A 300 -16.56 21.70 -5.95
N GLN A 301 -15.34 21.60 -5.47
CA GLN A 301 -14.37 22.69 -5.45
C GLN A 301 -13.02 22.20 -5.96
N GLU A 302 -12.26 23.09 -6.59
CA GLU A 302 -10.93 22.73 -7.10
C GLU A 302 -10.01 22.24 -5.97
N LYS A 303 -10.13 22.81 -4.75
CA LYS A 303 -9.33 22.37 -3.59
C LYS A 303 -9.54 20.91 -3.22
N ASP A 304 -10.64 20.30 -3.62
CA ASP A 304 -10.91 18.88 -3.33
C ASP A 304 -9.92 17.95 -4.04
N PHE A 305 -9.25 18.43 -5.08
CA PHE A 305 -8.18 17.69 -5.74
C PHE A 305 -6.94 17.51 -4.85
N GLU A 306 -6.80 18.30 -3.80
CA GLU A 306 -5.71 18.13 -2.82
C GLU A 306 -5.86 16.84 -1.99
N THR A 307 -7.05 16.25 -1.98
CA THR A 307 -7.31 14.97 -1.33
C THR A 307 -7.41 13.81 -2.33
N HIS A 308 -7.24 14.09 -3.63
CA HIS A 308 -7.21 13.03 -4.64
C HIS A 308 -6.11 12.03 -4.31
N ARG A 309 -6.46 10.75 -4.37
CA ARG A 309 -5.53 9.66 -4.13
C ARG A 309 -5.93 8.44 -4.95
N SER A 310 -4.95 7.84 -5.62
CA SER A 310 -5.13 6.52 -6.22
C SER A 310 -4.48 5.46 -5.33
N TYR A 311 -4.80 4.22 -5.63
CA TYR A 311 -4.23 3.05 -4.94
C TYR A 311 -3.64 2.10 -5.98
N GLN A 312 -3.04 2.68 -7.01
CA GLN A 312 -2.32 1.94 -8.05
C GLN A 312 -1.09 1.27 -7.44
N TYR A 313 -0.68 0.14 -7.98
CA TYR A 313 0.44 -0.61 -7.41
C TYR A 313 1.79 0.05 -7.67
N GLN A 314 1.91 0.85 -8.73
CA GLN A 314 3.01 1.78 -8.93
C GLN A 314 2.44 3.19 -8.82
N ASP A 315 2.38 3.71 -7.62
CA ASP A 315 1.64 4.93 -7.30
C ASP A 315 2.56 6.16 -7.28
N LEU A 316 2.32 7.09 -8.19
CA LEU A 316 3.05 8.37 -8.15
C LEU A 316 2.57 9.18 -6.95
N THR A 317 3.46 9.52 -6.05
CA THR A 317 3.13 10.29 -4.85
C THR A 317 3.27 11.79 -5.08
N THR A 318 2.83 12.57 -4.11
CA THR A 318 3.01 14.04 -4.12
C THR A 318 4.40 14.47 -3.68
N ARG A 319 5.28 13.52 -3.33
CA ARG A 319 6.61 13.78 -2.76
C ARG A 319 7.76 13.59 -3.77
N GLY A 320 7.44 13.34 -5.03
CA GLY A 320 8.47 13.05 -6.05
C GLY A 320 9.00 11.63 -5.99
N THR A 321 8.17 10.70 -5.49
CA THR A 321 8.51 9.28 -5.40
C THR A 321 7.48 8.43 -6.13
N VAL A 322 7.85 7.19 -6.46
CA VAL A 322 6.88 6.13 -6.77
C VAL A 322 6.79 5.22 -5.55
N GLU A 323 5.57 4.94 -5.13
CA GLU A 323 5.27 4.00 -4.05
C GLU A 323 4.85 2.67 -4.64
N PHE A 324 5.55 1.59 -4.27
CA PHE A 324 5.25 0.23 -4.69
C PHE A 324 4.38 -0.42 -3.62
N ARG A 325 3.10 -0.63 -3.95
CA ARG A 325 2.04 -0.94 -2.98
C ARG A 325 1.58 -2.40 -2.99
N SER A 326 2.05 -3.21 -3.92
CA SER A 326 1.44 -4.52 -4.18
C SER A 326 1.91 -5.66 -3.26
N VAL A 327 2.96 -5.45 -2.49
CA VAL A 327 3.59 -6.52 -1.71
C VAL A 327 2.86 -6.72 -0.38
N CYS A 328 2.53 -7.98 -0.09
CA CYS A 328 2.00 -8.37 1.22
C CYS A 328 3.08 -8.24 2.29
N THR A 329 2.64 -8.11 3.56
CA THR A 329 3.55 -8.27 4.69
C THR A 329 4.24 -9.62 4.59
N GLN A 330 5.57 -9.62 4.68
CA GLN A 330 6.39 -10.80 4.54
C GLN A 330 6.67 -11.46 5.90
N PRO A 331 7.03 -12.76 5.92
CA PRO A 331 7.57 -13.36 7.13
C PRO A 331 8.69 -12.49 7.71
N LEU A 332 8.78 -12.43 9.04
CA LEU A 332 9.68 -11.49 9.72
C LEU A 332 11.15 -11.62 9.31
N ASP A 333 11.61 -12.84 9.01
CA ASP A 333 12.98 -13.09 8.56
C ASP A 333 13.25 -12.65 7.11
N ARG A 334 12.23 -12.22 6.37
CA ARG A 334 12.32 -11.78 4.97
C ARG A 334 11.78 -10.35 4.78
N THR A 335 11.76 -9.58 5.84
CA THR A 335 11.13 -8.26 5.89
C THR A 335 11.62 -7.31 4.80
N PHE A 336 12.91 -7.32 4.49
CA PHE A 336 13.51 -6.32 3.59
C PHE A 336 13.77 -6.83 2.16
N ALA A 337 13.33 -8.04 1.84
CA ALA A 337 13.50 -8.59 0.48
C ALA A 337 12.79 -7.74 -0.58
N SER A 338 11.60 -7.24 -0.29
CA SER A 338 10.86 -6.37 -1.21
C SER A 338 11.58 -5.06 -1.47
N ALA A 339 12.12 -4.42 -0.43
CA ALA A 339 12.89 -3.19 -0.59
C ALA A 339 14.12 -3.41 -1.47
N ALA A 340 14.84 -4.49 -1.24
CA ALA A 340 16.02 -4.84 -2.04
C ALA A 340 15.65 -5.11 -3.51
N PHE A 341 14.58 -5.82 -3.74
CA PHE A 341 14.07 -6.11 -5.09
C PHE A 341 13.76 -4.83 -5.86
N HIS A 342 12.97 -3.95 -5.28
CA HIS A 342 12.58 -2.70 -5.94
C HIS A 342 13.77 -1.76 -6.15
N LEU A 343 14.60 -1.61 -5.13
CA LEU A 343 15.79 -0.74 -5.19
C LEU A 343 16.76 -1.19 -6.27
N GLY A 344 17.08 -2.48 -6.30
CA GLY A 344 18.00 -3.03 -7.27
C GLY A 344 17.52 -2.89 -8.70
N LEU A 345 16.22 -3.15 -8.93
CA LEU A 345 15.63 -3.00 -10.28
C LEU A 345 15.57 -1.53 -10.70
N LEU A 346 15.28 -0.62 -9.79
CA LEU A 346 15.27 0.81 -10.12
C LEU A 346 16.66 1.30 -10.53
N VAL A 347 17.68 0.93 -9.78
CA VAL A 347 19.07 1.29 -10.10
C VAL A 347 19.49 0.73 -11.45
N ASN A 348 18.99 -0.44 -11.81
CA ASN A 348 19.30 -1.15 -13.05
C ASN A 348 18.20 -0.97 -14.12
N LEU A 349 17.54 0.18 -14.12
CA LEU A 349 16.34 0.42 -14.93
C LEU A 349 16.54 0.18 -16.42
N ASP A 350 17.66 0.63 -16.99
CA ASP A 350 17.92 0.48 -18.42
C ASP A 350 17.98 -1.01 -18.82
N LYS A 351 18.66 -1.83 -18.03
CA LYS A 351 18.72 -3.27 -18.27
C LYS A 351 17.40 -3.96 -18.01
N LEU A 352 16.67 -3.50 -17.00
CA LEU A 352 15.33 -4.00 -16.71
C LEU A 352 14.40 -3.79 -17.91
N GLU A 353 14.38 -2.58 -18.46
CA GLU A 353 13.57 -2.25 -19.64
C GLU A 353 13.94 -3.12 -20.85
N ALA A 354 15.23 -3.26 -21.11
CA ALA A 354 15.71 -4.08 -22.22
C ALA A 354 15.31 -5.55 -22.08
N TYR A 355 15.41 -6.10 -20.86
CA TYR A 355 15.00 -7.46 -20.57
C TYR A 355 13.48 -7.65 -20.77
N LEU A 356 12.69 -6.75 -20.23
CA LEU A 356 11.22 -6.84 -20.29
C LEU A 356 10.70 -6.77 -21.72
N GLU A 357 11.37 -6.03 -22.59
CA GLU A 357 10.96 -5.88 -23.99
C GLU A 357 10.97 -7.22 -24.73
N THR A 358 11.91 -8.11 -24.41
CA THR A 358 12.13 -9.38 -25.10
C THR A 358 11.93 -10.62 -24.22
N ALA A 359 11.42 -10.46 -23.01
CA ALA A 359 11.25 -11.56 -22.07
C ALA A 359 10.36 -12.67 -22.64
N THR A 360 10.84 -13.90 -22.59
CA THR A 360 10.12 -15.09 -23.05
C THR A 360 8.77 -15.25 -22.35
N PHE A 361 8.70 -14.88 -21.09
CA PHE A 361 7.47 -14.94 -20.30
C PHE A 361 6.30 -14.25 -21.02
N PHE A 362 6.52 -13.04 -21.54
CA PHE A 362 5.45 -12.30 -22.23
C PHE A 362 5.13 -12.87 -23.62
N LYS A 363 6.11 -13.49 -24.27
CA LYS A 363 5.85 -14.18 -25.55
C LYS A 363 4.91 -15.36 -25.35
N GLU A 364 4.99 -16.02 -24.19
CA GLU A 364 4.16 -17.19 -23.88
C GLU A 364 2.79 -16.80 -23.32
N PHE A 365 2.73 -15.82 -22.42
CA PHE A 365 1.50 -15.50 -21.66
C PHE A 365 0.85 -14.16 -22.05
N GLY A 366 1.45 -13.40 -22.97
CA GLY A 366 0.91 -12.10 -23.38
C GLY A 366 1.27 -10.97 -22.43
N ARG A 367 0.66 -9.81 -22.68
CA ARG A 367 1.00 -8.56 -21.99
C ARG A 367 -0.22 -7.86 -21.36
N ASP A 368 -1.18 -8.63 -20.90
CA ASP A 368 -2.23 -8.12 -20.02
C ASP A 368 -1.70 -8.23 -18.57
N TYR A 369 -1.03 -7.20 -18.11
CA TYR A 369 -0.31 -7.24 -16.83
C TYR A 369 -1.23 -7.40 -15.64
N ARG A 370 -2.44 -6.83 -15.68
CA ARG A 370 -3.44 -7.00 -14.63
C ARG A 370 -3.91 -8.45 -14.55
N PHE A 371 -4.24 -9.03 -15.69
CA PHE A 371 -4.60 -10.45 -15.78
C PHE A 371 -3.46 -11.34 -15.30
N LEU A 372 -2.22 -11.07 -15.74
CA LEU A 372 -1.04 -11.88 -15.37
C LEU A 372 -0.80 -11.87 -13.86
N ARG A 373 -0.92 -10.73 -13.20
CA ARG A 373 -0.79 -10.71 -11.74
C ARG A 373 -1.83 -11.60 -11.08
N ARG A 374 -3.11 -11.49 -11.45
CA ARG A 374 -4.17 -12.32 -10.88
C ARG A 374 -3.93 -13.79 -11.18
N GLN A 375 -3.52 -14.14 -12.40
CA GLN A 375 -3.26 -15.51 -12.81
C GLN A 375 -2.11 -16.14 -12.00
N PHE A 376 -1.00 -15.41 -11.83
CA PHE A 376 0.18 -15.95 -11.14
C PHE A 376 0.11 -15.77 -9.63
N SER A 377 -0.95 -15.20 -9.08
CA SER A 377 -1.26 -15.23 -7.65
C SER A 377 -2.06 -16.47 -7.23
N LYS A 378 -2.51 -17.30 -8.17
CA LYS A 378 -3.32 -18.47 -7.88
C LYS A 378 -2.57 -19.53 -7.08
N LYS A 379 -3.32 -20.27 -6.23
CA LYS A 379 -2.78 -21.39 -5.47
C LYS A 379 -2.40 -22.56 -6.38
N ASN A 380 -3.20 -22.78 -7.42
CA ASN A 380 -3.06 -23.91 -8.34
C ASN A 380 -2.56 -23.46 -9.71
N LEU A 381 -1.25 -23.39 -9.85
CA LEU A 381 -0.59 -23.15 -11.13
C LEU A 381 -0.28 -24.48 -11.80
N THR A 382 -0.36 -24.53 -13.13
CA THR A 382 0.12 -25.67 -13.91
C THR A 382 1.64 -25.78 -13.82
N ASP A 383 2.20 -26.95 -14.13
CA ASP A 383 3.67 -27.12 -14.15
C ASP A 383 4.34 -26.18 -15.14
N ARG A 384 3.72 -25.95 -16.30
CA ARG A 384 4.19 -24.99 -17.29
C ARG A 384 4.22 -23.56 -16.75
N GLU A 385 3.16 -23.16 -16.07
CA GLU A 385 3.08 -21.83 -15.45
C GLU A 385 4.12 -21.67 -14.35
N LYS A 386 4.29 -22.68 -13.47
CA LYS A 386 5.32 -22.65 -12.43
C LYS A 386 6.71 -22.51 -12.98
N THR A 387 7.07 -23.30 -14.01
CA THR A 387 8.37 -23.24 -14.63
C THR A 387 8.63 -21.84 -15.20
N ALA A 388 7.66 -21.30 -15.91
CA ALA A 388 7.80 -20.00 -16.56
C ALA A 388 7.94 -18.86 -15.54
N ILE A 389 7.12 -18.85 -14.47
CA ILE A 389 7.17 -17.78 -13.48
C ILE A 389 8.43 -17.86 -12.62
N ILE A 390 8.90 -19.05 -12.31
CA ILE A 390 10.18 -19.23 -11.59
C ILE A 390 11.35 -18.66 -12.42
N GLU A 391 11.37 -18.97 -13.69
CA GLU A 391 12.44 -18.50 -14.60
C GLU A 391 12.40 -16.97 -14.75
N PHE A 392 11.21 -16.40 -14.97
CA PHE A 392 11.01 -14.96 -15.03
C PHE A 392 11.43 -14.27 -13.73
N SER A 393 11.03 -14.82 -12.60
CA SER A 393 11.37 -14.28 -11.27
C SER A 393 12.89 -14.34 -11.01
N LYS A 394 13.55 -15.43 -11.39
CA LYS A 394 15.01 -15.57 -11.26
C LYS A 394 15.74 -14.51 -12.09
N ASP A 395 15.31 -14.27 -13.32
CA ASP A 395 15.92 -13.26 -14.18
C ASP A 395 15.80 -11.86 -13.57
N LEU A 396 14.63 -11.54 -13.01
CA LEU A 396 14.43 -10.26 -12.32
C LEU A 396 15.28 -10.15 -11.06
N LEU A 397 15.41 -11.23 -10.28
CA LEU A 397 16.26 -11.23 -9.09
C LEU A 397 17.74 -11.01 -9.46
N LEU A 398 18.20 -11.58 -10.55
CA LEU A 398 19.57 -11.35 -11.04
C LEU A 398 19.79 -9.89 -11.45
N LEU A 399 18.80 -9.27 -12.11
CA LEU A 399 18.85 -7.85 -12.45
C LEU A 399 18.84 -6.97 -11.20
N ALA A 400 18.04 -7.33 -10.20
CA ALA A 400 18.02 -6.62 -8.93
C ALA A 400 19.36 -6.73 -8.20
N GLU A 401 19.93 -7.93 -8.13
CA GLU A 401 21.25 -8.17 -7.55
C GLU A 401 22.32 -7.33 -8.20
N GLU A 402 22.35 -7.31 -9.52
CA GLU A 402 23.29 -6.49 -10.29
C GLU A 402 23.14 -5.00 -9.95
N GLY A 403 21.91 -4.51 -9.87
CA GLY A 403 21.66 -3.12 -9.47
C GLY A 403 22.15 -2.80 -8.06
N LEU A 404 21.96 -3.72 -7.11
CA LEU A 404 22.45 -3.56 -5.74
C LEU A 404 23.97 -3.62 -5.66
N GLU A 405 24.62 -4.45 -6.47
CA GLU A 405 26.08 -4.48 -6.60
C GLU A 405 26.62 -3.13 -7.09
N MET A 406 25.95 -2.51 -8.06
CA MET A 406 26.32 -1.19 -8.56
C MET A 406 26.29 -0.12 -7.46
N ARG A 407 25.37 -0.25 -6.49
CA ARG A 407 25.31 0.66 -5.34
C ARG A 407 26.47 0.45 -4.37
N ASN A 408 27.01 -0.76 -4.29
CA ASN A 408 28.11 -1.13 -3.39
C ASN A 408 27.81 -0.85 -1.91
N LYS A 409 26.59 -1.19 -1.46
CA LYS A 409 26.12 -1.01 -0.08
C LYS A 409 25.83 -2.33 0.63
N GLN A 410 26.21 -3.45 0.03
CA GLN A 410 26.03 -4.80 0.58
C GLN A 410 24.55 -5.16 0.83
N GLU A 411 23.65 -4.64 0.01
CA GLU A 411 22.20 -4.85 0.16
C GLU A 411 21.71 -6.13 -0.51
N MET A 412 22.55 -6.82 -1.29
CA MET A 412 22.18 -8.09 -1.93
C MET A 412 21.81 -9.19 -0.93
N THR A 413 22.29 -9.08 0.30
CA THR A 413 21.96 -10.06 1.36
C THR A 413 20.49 -10.15 1.66
N TYR A 414 19.70 -9.15 1.30
CA TYR A 414 18.26 -9.13 1.54
C TYR A 414 17.45 -9.84 0.46
N LEU A 415 18.07 -10.13 -0.69
CA LEU A 415 17.43 -10.91 -1.74
C LEU A 415 17.51 -12.40 -1.39
#